data_f0128c6a949b2417df653e0a68b42f32
#
_entry.id   f0128c6a949b2417df653e0a68b42f32
#
_cell.length_a   1.000
_cell.length_b   1.000
_cell.length_c   1.000
_cell.angle_alpha   90.00
_cell.angle_beta   90.00
_cell.angle_gamma   90.00
#
_symmetry.space_group_name_H-M   'P 1'
#
loop_
_entity.id
_entity.type
_entity.pdbx_description
1 polymer ?
#
loop_
_entity_poly.entity_id
_entity_poly.type
_entity_poly.pdbx_seq_one_letter_code
_entity_poly.pdbx_strand_id
1 'polypeptide(L)'
;MREFIESLSRSTQHFITVILLLFIAFLHFTNLPSAEIKPIFGADKIAHLLIFFTISSWSCHVFSGNRIRQFAIFLILYGLFLELTQMMLITDRYFEWMDWFFDVLGILLGLFTFTKRL
;
A
#
# COMPACT_ATOMS: atom_id res chain seq x y z
N MET A 1 13.71 -4.78 14.59
CA MET A 1 12.33 -4.59 14.09
C MET A 1 11.58 -5.91 13.89
N ARG A 2 12.18 -6.88 13.23
CA ARG A 2 11.55 -8.18 13.00
C ARG A 2 11.14 -8.86 14.31
N GLU A 3 12.07 -8.93 15.26
CA GLU A 3 11.81 -9.55 16.57
C GLU A 3 10.66 -8.87 17.31
N PHE A 4 10.59 -7.54 17.20
CA PHE A 4 9.50 -6.80 17.82
C PHE A 4 8.15 -7.16 17.19
N ILE A 5 8.08 -7.22 15.86
CA ILE A 5 6.84 -7.56 15.17
C ILE A 5 6.41 -8.99 15.49
N GLU A 6 7.39 -9.93 15.50
CA GLU A 6 7.12 -11.33 15.81
C GLU A 6 6.71 -11.55 17.28
N SER A 7 7.08 -10.63 18.18
CA SER A 7 6.66 -10.68 19.57
C SER A 7 5.22 -10.26 19.79
N LEU A 8 4.62 -9.57 18.83
CA LEU A 8 3.21 -9.13 18.93
C LEU A 8 2.28 -10.34 18.78
N SER A 9 1.13 -10.28 19.46
CA SER A 9 0.11 -11.32 19.29
C SER A 9 -0.45 -11.30 17.86
N ARG A 10 -0.95 -12.45 17.41
CA ARG A 10 -1.59 -12.54 16.09
C ARG A 10 -2.73 -11.54 15.92
N SER A 11 -3.56 -11.38 16.96
CA SER A 11 -4.64 -10.40 16.94
C SER A 11 -4.12 -8.99 16.73
N THR A 12 -3.03 -8.63 17.41
CA THR A 12 -2.42 -7.30 17.27
C THR A 12 -1.85 -7.10 15.87
N GLN A 13 -1.17 -8.11 15.33
CA GLN A 13 -0.63 -8.05 13.97
C GLN A 13 -1.74 -7.83 12.93
N HIS A 14 -2.84 -8.58 13.06
CA HIS A 14 -3.97 -8.42 12.14
C HIS A 14 -4.68 -7.08 12.31
N PHE A 15 -4.81 -6.62 13.55
CA PHE A 15 -5.38 -5.30 13.82
C PHE A 15 -4.58 -4.19 13.16
N ILE A 16 -3.25 -4.23 13.29
CA ILE A 16 -2.35 -3.25 12.65
C ILE A 16 -2.48 -3.34 11.13
N THR A 17 -2.57 -4.54 10.57
CA THR A 17 -2.75 -4.73 9.13
C THR A 17 -4.02 -4.05 8.64
N VAL A 18 -5.13 -4.25 9.35
CA VAL A 18 -6.41 -3.61 9.00
C VAL A 18 -6.30 -2.09 9.10
N ILE A 19 -5.67 -1.58 10.16
CA ILE A 19 -5.48 -0.13 10.32
C ILE A 19 -4.65 0.44 9.17
N LEU A 20 -3.59 -0.25 8.75
CA LEU A 20 -2.79 0.19 7.62
C LEU A 20 -3.61 0.24 6.32
N LEU A 21 -4.44 -0.78 6.08
CA LEU A 21 -5.32 -0.81 4.91
C LEU A 21 -6.33 0.34 4.93
N LEU A 22 -6.94 0.59 6.08
CA LEU A 22 -7.89 1.69 6.23
C LEU A 22 -7.20 3.06 6.06
N PHE A 23 -5.99 3.19 6.55
CA PHE A 23 -5.20 4.42 6.40
C PHE A 23 -4.87 4.68 4.93
N ILE A 24 -4.50 3.64 4.19
CA ILE A 24 -4.24 3.74 2.75
C ILE A 24 -5.50 4.21 2.01
N ALA A 25 -6.66 3.61 2.33
CA ALA A 25 -7.93 4.02 1.76
C ALA A 25 -8.25 5.48 2.09
N PHE A 26 -8.04 5.87 3.34
CA PHE A 26 -8.26 7.24 3.79
C PHE A 26 -7.42 8.23 2.97
N LEU A 27 -6.14 7.93 2.76
CA LEU A 27 -5.26 8.80 1.97
C LEU A 27 -5.73 8.93 0.52
N HIS A 28 -6.28 7.87 -0.05
CA HIS A 28 -6.80 7.90 -1.41
C HIS A 28 -8.06 8.76 -1.55
N PHE A 29 -8.88 8.84 -0.51
CA PHE A 29 -10.14 9.57 -0.54
C PHE A 29 -10.05 10.96 0.07
N THR A 30 -8.89 11.35 0.58
CA THR A 30 -8.70 12.68 1.14
C THR A 30 -8.46 13.69 0.01
N ASN A 31 -9.33 14.71 -0.06
CA ASN A 31 -9.11 15.85 -0.92
C ASN A 31 -8.09 16.77 -0.25
N LEU A 32 -6.82 16.48 -0.48
CA LEU A 32 -5.77 17.34 0.03
C LEU A 32 -5.80 18.68 -0.74
N PRO A 33 -5.81 19.84 -0.04
CA PRO A 33 -5.76 21.15 -0.68
C PRO A 33 -4.51 21.36 -1.54
N SER A 34 -3.59 20.44 -1.52
CA SER A 34 -2.40 20.38 -2.36
C SER A 34 -2.70 20.26 -3.85
N ALA A 35 -3.98 20.10 -4.24
CA ALA A 35 -4.35 20.14 -5.65
C ALA A 35 -4.02 21.48 -6.31
N GLU A 36 -3.93 22.56 -5.53
CA GLU A 36 -3.57 23.89 -6.03
C GLU A 36 -2.07 24.11 -6.09
N ILE A 37 -1.31 23.39 -5.28
CA ILE A 37 0.15 23.38 -5.34
C ILE A 37 0.51 22.14 -6.11
N LYS A 38 0.78 22.27 -7.41
CA LYS A 38 1.32 21.13 -8.15
C LYS A 38 2.60 20.71 -7.45
N PRO A 39 2.59 19.58 -6.73
CA PRO A 39 3.81 19.10 -6.11
C PRO A 39 4.85 18.87 -7.19
N ILE A 40 6.10 18.85 -6.77
CA ILE A 40 7.20 18.43 -7.61
C ILE A 40 6.75 17.19 -8.38
N PHE A 41 6.91 17.21 -9.70
CA PHE A 41 6.52 16.13 -10.59
C PHE A 41 6.93 14.76 -9.99
N GLY A 42 5.96 13.92 -9.74
CA GLY A 42 6.18 12.57 -9.21
C GLY A 42 6.11 12.42 -7.70
N ALA A 43 5.89 13.50 -6.93
CA ALA A 43 5.78 13.40 -5.47
C ALA A 43 4.61 12.51 -5.03
N ASP A 44 3.49 12.57 -5.72
CA ASP A 44 2.33 11.72 -5.50
C ASP A 44 2.69 10.24 -5.76
N LYS A 45 3.43 9.99 -6.82
CA LYS A 45 3.85 8.64 -7.22
C LYS A 45 4.82 8.04 -6.22
N ILE A 46 5.74 8.85 -5.70
CA ILE A 46 6.66 8.41 -4.64
C ILE A 46 5.86 8.05 -3.38
N ALA A 47 4.83 8.83 -3.05
CA ALA A 47 3.96 8.54 -1.91
C ALA A 47 3.25 7.19 -2.09
N HIS A 48 2.70 6.91 -3.27
CA HIS A 48 2.10 5.61 -3.59
C HIS A 48 3.09 4.47 -3.38
N LEU A 49 4.29 4.61 -3.93
CA LEU A 49 5.33 3.60 -3.79
C LEU A 49 5.68 3.35 -2.33
N LEU A 50 5.89 4.41 -1.55
CA LEU A 50 6.29 4.30 -0.15
C LEU A 50 5.20 3.66 0.71
N ILE A 51 3.95 4.02 0.49
CA ILE A 51 2.82 3.48 1.24
C ILE A 51 2.69 1.97 0.99
N PHE A 52 2.70 1.56 -0.27
CA PHE A 52 2.57 0.14 -0.61
C PHE A 52 3.84 -0.65 -0.29
N PHE A 53 5.00 -0.03 -0.37
CA PHE A 53 6.24 -0.63 0.13
C PHE A 53 6.15 -0.93 1.63
N THR A 54 5.62 0.02 2.40
CA THR A 54 5.49 -0.14 3.86
C THR A 54 4.58 -1.31 4.22
N ILE A 55 3.38 -1.37 3.64
CA ILE A 55 2.45 -2.45 3.97
C ILE A 55 2.93 -3.80 3.43
N SER A 56 3.58 -3.82 2.29
CA SER A 56 4.16 -5.05 1.75
C SER A 56 5.28 -5.56 2.64
N SER A 57 6.16 -4.68 3.09
CA SER A 57 7.23 -5.03 4.01
C SER A 57 6.67 -5.57 5.33
N TRP A 58 5.66 -4.91 5.88
CA TRP A 58 4.94 -5.36 7.07
C TRP A 58 4.41 -6.77 6.89
N SER A 59 3.78 -7.04 5.74
CA SER A 59 3.18 -8.34 5.46
C SER A 59 4.21 -9.47 5.46
N CYS A 60 5.44 -9.18 5.06
CA CYS A 60 6.52 -10.18 5.08
C CYS A 60 6.91 -10.60 6.48
N HIS A 61 6.62 -9.78 7.48
CA HIS A 61 6.89 -10.11 8.88
C HIS A 61 5.69 -10.80 9.55
N VAL A 62 4.48 -10.53 9.06
CA VAL A 62 3.23 -11.04 9.64
C VAL A 62 2.83 -12.38 9.03
N PHE A 63 2.97 -12.52 7.73
CA PHE A 63 2.57 -13.72 7.01
C PHE A 63 3.80 -14.57 6.65
N SER A 64 3.56 -15.83 6.31
CA SER A 64 4.61 -16.75 5.88
C SER A 64 4.15 -17.60 4.69
N GLY A 65 5.11 -18.05 3.90
CA GLY A 65 4.88 -18.95 2.78
C GLY A 65 3.90 -18.37 1.76
N ASN A 66 2.93 -19.18 1.36
CA ASN A 66 1.96 -18.81 0.34
C ASN A 66 1.06 -17.63 0.73
N ARG A 67 0.91 -17.37 2.02
CA ARG A 67 0.08 -16.27 2.50
C ARG A 67 0.67 -14.90 2.11
N ILE A 68 2.00 -14.79 2.08
CA ILE A 68 2.66 -13.56 1.61
C ILE A 68 2.26 -13.30 0.16
N ARG A 69 2.31 -14.31 -0.68
CA ARG A 69 1.94 -14.20 -2.10
C ARG A 69 0.47 -13.81 -2.25
N GLN A 70 -0.41 -14.47 -1.52
CA GLN A 70 -1.84 -14.19 -1.55
C GLN A 70 -2.13 -12.75 -1.12
N PHE A 71 -1.46 -12.28 -0.07
CA PHE A 71 -1.63 -10.92 0.40
C PHE A 71 -1.07 -9.90 -0.59
N ALA A 72 0.05 -10.22 -1.24
CA ALA A 72 0.61 -9.36 -2.29
C ALA A 72 -0.36 -9.20 -3.46
N ILE A 73 -0.97 -10.29 -3.91
CA ILE A 73 -2.00 -10.24 -4.95
C ILE A 73 -3.19 -9.40 -4.48
N PHE A 74 -3.62 -9.59 -3.25
CA PHE A 74 -4.68 -8.77 -2.66
C PHE A 74 -4.30 -7.28 -2.68
N LEU A 75 -3.07 -6.92 -2.33
CA LEU A 75 -2.62 -5.52 -2.34
C LEU A 75 -2.63 -4.93 -3.75
N ILE A 76 -2.22 -5.71 -4.75
CA ILE A 76 -2.24 -5.26 -6.14
C ILE A 76 -3.68 -4.93 -6.57
N LEU A 77 -4.61 -5.82 -6.27
CA LEU A 77 -6.03 -5.63 -6.59
C LEU A 77 -6.64 -4.51 -5.75
N TYR A 78 -6.22 -4.38 -4.50
CA TYR A 78 -6.68 -3.32 -3.61
C TYR A 78 -6.26 -1.95 -4.12
N GLY A 79 -5.02 -1.81 -4.57
CA GLY A 79 -4.55 -0.56 -5.19
C GLY A 79 -5.36 -0.20 -6.43
N LEU A 80 -5.63 -1.18 -7.28
CA LEU A 80 -6.45 -0.97 -8.46
C LEU A 80 -7.88 -0.56 -8.07
N PHE A 81 -8.46 -1.24 -7.10
CA PHE A 81 -9.80 -0.92 -6.60
C PHE A 81 -9.87 0.51 -6.06
N LEU A 82 -8.87 0.93 -5.30
CA LEU A 82 -8.82 2.29 -4.75
C LEU A 82 -8.73 3.33 -5.86
N GLU A 83 -7.92 3.09 -6.89
CA GLU A 83 -7.81 4.01 -8.03
C GLU A 83 -9.12 4.12 -8.79
N LEU A 84 -9.79 2.99 -9.04
CA LEU A 84 -11.07 2.99 -9.73
C LEU A 84 -12.15 3.70 -8.91
N THR A 85 -12.20 3.45 -7.60
CA THR A 85 -13.17 4.07 -6.71
C THR A 85 -12.92 5.57 -6.59
N GLN A 86 -11.67 5.99 -6.53
CA GLN A 86 -11.29 7.39 -6.50
C GLN A 86 -11.76 8.11 -7.76
N MET A 87 -11.58 7.50 -8.92
CA MET A 87 -12.06 8.04 -10.19
C MET A 87 -13.59 8.19 -10.19
N MET A 88 -14.31 7.22 -9.62
CA MET A 88 -15.77 7.21 -9.62
C MET A 88 -16.40 8.17 -8.60
N LEU A 89 -15.77 8.33 -7.43
CA LEU A 89 -16.37 9.04 -6.30
C LEU A 89 -15.87 10.48 -6.14
N ILE A 90 -14.68 10.79 -6.64
CA ILE A 90 -14.10 12.12 -6.49
C ILE A 90 -14.23 12.86 -7.83
N THR A 91 -14.89 14.03 -7.80
CA THR A 91 -15.04 14.89 -8.96
C THR A 91 -13.67 15.37 -9.44
N ASP A 92 -13.48 15.38 -10.77
CA ASP A 92 -12.25 15.84 -11.44
C ASP A 92 -11.03 14.94 -11.18
N ARG A 93 -11.23 13.72 -10.73
CA ARG A 93 -10.17 12.72 -10.60
C ARG A 93 -10.25 11.74 -11.76
N TYR A 94 -9.11 11.55 -12.41
CA TYR A 94 -8.98 10.59 -13.50
C TYR A 94 -8.19 9.39 -13.03
N PHE A 95 -8.43 8.23 -13.66
CA PHE A 95 -7.62 7.04 -13.41
C PHE A 95 -6.21 7.27 -13.94
N GLU A 96 -5.21 7.20 -13.08
CA GLU A 96 -3.82 7.31 -13.47
C GLU A 96 -3.14 5.95 -13.37
N TRP A 97 -2.83 5.36 -14.53
CA TRP A 97 -2.13 4.07 -14.59
C TRP A 97 -0.79 4.11 -13.86
N MET A 98 -0.11 5.27 -13.90
CA MET A 98 1.18 5.42 -13.25
C MET A 98 1.07 5.33 -11.74
N ASP A 99 0.00 5.82 -11.13
CA ASP A 99 -0.22 5.71 -9.69
C ASP A 99 -0.35 4.24 -9.29
N TRP A 100 -1.15 3.48 -10.01
CA TRP A 100 -1.26 2.04 -9.77
C TRP A 100 0.04 1.30 -10.06
N PHE A 101 0.77 1.69 -11.08
CA PHE A 101 2.08 1.11 -11.39
C PHE A 101 3.04 1.30 -10.21
N PHE A 102 3.08 2.48 -9.61
CA PHE A 102 3.93 2.73 -8.45
C PHE A 102 3.46 1.99 -7.20
N ASP A 103 2.16 1.76 -7.04
CA ASP A 103 1.64 0.86 -6.01
C ASP A 103 2.23 -0.54 -6.15
N VAL A 104 2.13 -1.10 -7.36
CA VAL A 104 2.66 -2.44 -7.67
C VAL A 104 4.17 -2.48 -7.46
N LEU A 105 4.87 -1.45 -7.92
CA LEU A 105 6.32 -1.36 -7.75
C LEU A 105 6.72 -1.37 -6.29
N GLY A 106 6.00 -0.61 -5.46
CA GLY A 106 6.22 -0.60 -4.01
C GLY A 106 6.01 -1.97 -3.39
N ILE A 107 4.94 -2.67 -3.79
CA ILE A 107 4.66 -4.03 -3.32
C ILE A 107 5.80 -4.98 -3.67
N LEU A 108 6.25 -4.95 -4.92
CA LEU A 108 7.32 -5.82 -5.38
C LEU A 108 8.65 -5.52 -4.68
N LEU A 109 8.96 -4.24 -4.46
CA LEU A 109 10.17 -3.85 -3.74
C LEU A 109 10.14 -4.33 -2.30
N GLY A 110 9.00 -4.24 -1.63
CA GLY A 110 8.83 -4.74 -0.27
C GLY A 110 9.05 -6.25 -0.22
N LEU A 111 8.44 -6.99 -1.12
CA LEU A 111 8.63 -8.44 -1.22
C LEU A 111 10.09 -8.79 -1.50
N PHE A 112 10.69 -8.13 -2.48
CA PHE A 112 12.07 -8.40 -2.87
C PHE A 112 13.03 -8.16 -1.71
N THR A 113 12.81 -7.11 -0.93
CA THR A 113 13.69 -6.75 0.18
C THR A 113 13.58 -7.71 1.35
N PHE A 114 12.37 -8.17 1.68
CA PHE A 114 12.12 -8.88 2.93
C PHE A 114 11.77 -10.36 2.77
N THR A 115 11.54 -10.86 1.56
CA THR A 115 11.24 -12.29 1.35
C THR A 115 12.44 -13.11 0.89
N LYS A 116 13.63 -12.58 0.96
CA LYS A 116 14.84 -13.24 0.46
C LYS A 116 15.15 -14.59 1.10
N ARG A 117 14.39 -15.00 2.11
CA ARG A 117 14.66 -16.20 2.87
C ARG A 117 13.55 -17.24 2.78
N LEU A 118 12.74 -17.10 1.76
CA LEU A 118 11.70 -18.09 1.48
C LEU A 118 12.20 -19.14 0.52
#